data_a7992873eef24568a663f2eacf63faf3
#
_entry.id   a7992873eef24568a663f2eacf63faf3
#
_cell.length_a   1.000
_cell.length_b   1.000
_cell.length_c   1.000
_cell.angle_alpha   90.00
_cell.angle_beta   90.00
_cell.angle_gamma   90.00
#
_symmetry.space_group_name_H-M   'P 1'
#
loop_
_entity.id
_entity.type
_entity.pdbx_description
1 polymer ?
#
loop_
_entity_poly.entity_id
_entity_poly.type
_entity_poly.pdbx_seq_one_letter_code
_entity_poly.pdbx_strand_id
1 'polypeptide(L)'
;MIQAIIFDLDDTLYPENEFVFSGYRAVAREAAARGGCEHEAAFDCMRTAFHAADRKEVFPRLMTRFPGLSMTLEDMVRVYREHVPEISLFPGYDSLLEELGKNYRLGMITDGLPSVQRGKVRALGIEGLFEKIVYSWDYGKERQKPHLHPFALMLETLRIEPQSALFVGDNPEKDGRGAIGAGMNYARVAASTGVAPAWVQAALPGEIAMENLLQLPEILIQLPRILK
;
A
#
# COMPACT_ATOMS: atom_id res chain seq x y z
N MET A 1 -5.16 13.15 -23.26
CA MET A 1 -3.75 13.17 -22.77
C MET A 1 -3.80 13.08 -21.26
N ILE A 2 -2.95 12.24 -20.64
CA ILE A 2 -2.86 12.13 -19.18
C ILE A 2 -2.36 13.44 -18.57
N GLN A 3 -3.00 13.89 -17.51
CA GLN A 3 -2.70 15.11 -16.75
C GLN A 3 -2.37 14.79 -15.30
N ALA A 4 -2.94 13.70 -14.74
CA ALA A 4 -2.65 13.24 -13.39
C ALA A 4 -2.34 11.76 -13.32
N ILE A 5 -1.47 11.40 -12.39
CA ILE A 5 -1.15 10.02 -12.05
C ILE A 5 -1.49 9.82 -10.58
N ILE A 6 -2.34 8.85 -10.29
CA ILE A 6 -2.80 8.55 -8.95
C ILE A 6 -2.27 7.17 -8.57
N PHE A 7 -1.62 7.06 -7.42
CA PHE A 7 -0.97 5.84 -6.97
C PHE A 7 -1.72 5.21 -5.78
N ASP A 8 -1.73 3.91 -5.73
CA ASP A 8 -1.85 3.18 -4.47
C ASP A 8 -0.52 3.25 -3.71
N LEU A 9 -0.51 2.83 -2.44
CA LEU A 9 0.66 2.87 -1.57
C LEU A 9 1.29 1.49 -1.38
N ASP A 10 0.55 0.57 -0.74
CA ASP A 10 1.04 -0.74 -0.30
C ASP A 10 1.28 -1.67 -1.49
N ASP A 11 2.44 -2.34 -1.56
CA ASP A 11 2.89 -3.18 -2.68
C ASP A 11 2.94 -2.48 -4.06
N THR A 12 2.68 -1.16 -4.08
CA THR A 12 2.78 -0.31 -5.27
C THR A 12 4.02 0.59 -5.22
N LEU A 13 4.23 1.33 -4.14
CA LEU A 13 5.37 2.24 -3.98
C LEU A 13 6.49 1.65 -3.09
N TYR A 14 6.14 0.74 -2.21
CA TYR A 14 7.06 0.05 -1.31
C TYR A 14 6.53 -1.35 -0.99
N PRO A 15 7.36 -2.32 -0.54
CA PRO A 15 6.89 -3.66 -0.16
C PRO A 15 6.09 -3.62 1.16
N GLU A 16 4.80 -3.98 1.17
CA GLU A 16 3.96 -3.99 2.38
C GLU A 16 4.56 -4.85 3.51
N ASN A 17 5.27 -5.92 3.15
CA ASN A 17 5.91 -6.80 4.12
C ASN A 17 6.99 -6.10 4.98
N GLU A 18 7.62 -5.03 4.48
CA GLU A 18 8.54 -4.22 5.30
C GLU A 18 7.82 -3.58 6.48
N PHE A 19 6.63 -3.00 6.25
CA PHE A 19 5.80 -2.47 7.33
C PHE A 19 5.40 -3.56 8.32
N VAL A 20 4.99 -4.73 7.81
CA VAL A 20 4.58 -5.85 8.66
C VAL A 20 5.73 -6.29 9.56
N PHE A 21 6.93 -6.50 9.00
CA PHE A 21 8.08 -6.96 9.78
C PHE A 21 8.64 -5.88 10.70
N SER A 22 8.60 -4.60 10.30
CA SER A 22 8.91 -3.48 11.17
C SER A 22 7.99 -3.47 12.40
N GLY A 23 6.69 -3.67 12.20
CA GLY A 23 5.72 -3.78 13.28
C GLY A 23 5.95 -5.00 14.19
N TYR A 24 6.32 -6.15 13.61
CA TYR A 24 6.67 -7.34 14.41
C TYR A 24 7.93 -7.14 15.24
N ARG A 25 8.95 -6.44 14.72
CA ARG A 25 10.13 -6.07 15.52
C ARG A 25 9.76 -5.16 16.69
N ALA A 26 8.86 -4.21 16.47
CA ALA A 26 8.38 -3.34 17.55
C ALA A 26 7.64 -4.12 18.63
N VAL A 27 6.74 -5.03 18.25
CA VAL A 27 6.04 -5.93 19.20
C VAL A 27 7.03 -6.83 19.94
N ALA A 28 8.01 -7.41 19.23
CA ALA A 28 9.02 -8.27 19.85
C ALA A 28 9.89 -7.52 20.87
N ARG A 29 10.28 -6.28 20.57
CA ARG A 29 11.01 -5.39 21.51
C ARG A 29 10.21 -5.13 22.76
N GLU A 30 8.95 -4.75 22.63
CA GLU A 30 8.07 -4.48 23.76
C GLU A 30 7.81 -5.75 24.59
N ALA A 31 7.60 -6.89 23.92
CA ALA A 31 7.40 -8.19 24.57
C ALA A 31 8.63 -8.59 25.41
N ALA A 32 9.83 -8.44 24.86
CA ALA A 32 11.07 -8.74 25.59
C ALA A 32 11.29 -7.76 26.77
N ALA A 33 11.00 -6.48 26.58
CA ALA A 33 11.11 -5.47 27.64
C ALA A 33 10.18 -5.72 28.83
N ARG A 34 8.98 -6.24 28.58
CA ARG A 34 8.01 -6.63 29.63
C ARG A 34 8.30 -8.00 30.24
N GLY A 35 9.18 -8.78 29.63
CA GLY A 35 9.53 -10.12 30.04
C GLY A 35 8.62 -11.23 29.52
N GLY A 36 9.12 -12.45 29.57
CA GLY A 36 8.41 -13.66 29.13
C GLY A 36 8.88 -14.23 27.80
N CYS A 37 9.74 -13.51 27.04
CA CYS A 37 10.39 -14.02 25.84
C CYS A 37 11.65 -13.22 25.50
N GLU A 38 12.51 -13.80 24.67
CA GLU A 38 13.63 -13.10 24.03
C GLU A 38 13.15 -12.41 22.75
N HIS A 39 13.73 -11.25 22.43
CA HIS A 39 13.35 -10.42 21.27
C HIS A 39 13.38 -11.20 19.94
N GLU A 40 14.53 -11.83 19.61
CA GLU A 40 14.68 -12.57 18.35
C GLU A 40 13.73 -13.77 18.27
N ALA A 41 13.52 -14.49 19.37
CA ALA A 41 12.61 -15.62 19.42
C ALA A 41 11.15 -15.20 19.19
N ALA A 42 10.75 -14.05 19.73
CA ALA A 42 9.41 -13.49 19.51
C ALA A 42 9.24 -13.03 18.06
N PHE A 43 10.23 -12.32 17.49
CA PHE A 43 10.21 -11.90 16.10
C PHE A 43 10.13 -13.08 15.13
N ASP A 44 11.00 -14.09 15.31
CA ASP A 44 11.01 -15.29 14.45
C ASP A 44 9.70 -16.08 14.54
N CYS A 45 9.08 -16.15 15.72
CA CYS A 45 7.76 -16.75 15.88
C CYS A 45 6.72 -16.05 15.02
N MET A 46 6.65 -14.72 15.06
CA MET A 46 5.71 -13.93 14.27
C MET A 46 6.00 -14.00 12.78
N ARG A 47 7.28 -13.92 12.37
CA ARG A 47 7.70 -14.04 10.97
C ARG A 47 7.32 -15.41 10.40
N THR A 48 7.57 -16.49 11.13
CA THR A 48 7.19 -17.85 10.72
C THR A 48 5.67 -17.98 10.60
N ALA A 49 4.93 -17.44 11.56
CA ALA A 49 3.47 -17.47 11.54
C ALA A 49 2.89 -16.69 10.34
N PHE A 50 3.49 -15.57 9.98
CA PHE A 50 3.10 -14.76 8.82
C PHE A 50 3.14 -15.55 7.51
N HIS A 51 4.17 -16.37 7.31
CA HIS A 51 4.31 -17.19 6.09
C HIS A 51 3.48 -18.48 6.10
N ALA A 52 3.10 -18.97 7.27
CA ALA A 52 2.47 -20.28 7.42
C ALA A 52 0.94 -20.24 7.59
N ALA A 53 0.34 -19.08 7.88
CA ALA A 53 -1.04 -19.02 8.34
C ALA A 53 -1.78 -17.75 7.96
N ASP A 54 -3.06 -17.66 8.37
CA ASP A 54 -3.82 -16.43 8.37
C ASP A 54 -3.09 -15.37 9.22
N ARG A 55 -2.90 -14.18 8.67
CA ARG A 55 -2.27 -13.02 9.35
C ARG A 55 -2.92 -12.70 10.71
N LYS A 56 -4.20 -13.07 10.91
CA LYS A 56 -4.92 -12.90 12.18
C LYS A 56 -4.40 -13.81 13.30
N GLU A 57 -3.76 -14.91 12.96
CA GLU A 57 -3.25 -15.89 13.91
C GLU A 57 -1.85 -15.58 14.45
N VAL A 58 -1.16 -14.56 13.90
CA VAL A 58 0.24 -14.27 14.24
C VAL A 58 0.41 -13.97 15.74
N PHE A 59 -0.36 -13.05 16.28
CA PHE A 59 -0.27 -12.70 17.71
C PHE A 59 -0.85 -13.79 18.63
N PRO A 60 -1.98 -14.44 18.34
CA PRO A 60 -2.41 -15.63 19.07
C PRO A 60 -1.34 -16.72 19.16
N ARG A 61 -0.61 -17.00 18.08
CA ARG A 61 0.49 -17.97 18.07
C ARG A 61 1.68 -17.52 18.94
N LEU A 62 2.01 -16.23 18.93
CA LEU A 62 3.03 -15.67 19.82
C LEU A 62 2.65 -15.90 21.29
N MET A 63 1.41 -15.61 21.68
CA MET A 63 0.89 -15.82 23.03
C MET A 63 0.92 -17.31 23.42
N THR A 64 0.56 -18.20 22.52
CA THR A 64 0.61 -19.65 22.75
C THR A 64 2.06 -20.14 22.92
N ARG A 65 2.98 -19.62 22.13
CA ARG A 65 4.41 -20.00 22.17
C ARG A 65 5.11 -19.52 23.45
N PHE A 66 4.67 -18.38 23.97
CA PHE A 66 5.25 -17.72 25.16
C PHE A 66 4.16 -17.42 26.20
N PRO A 67 3.69 -18.42 26.97
CA PRO A 67 2.58 -18.25 27.91
C PRO A 67 2.90 -17.31 29.09
N GLY A 68 4.17 -17.00 29.31
CA GLY A 68 4.63 -16.02 30.32
C GLY A 68 4.67 -14.57 29.84
N LEU A 69 4.18 -14.27 28.63
CA LEU A 69 4.17 -12.94 28.06
C LEU A 69 3.26 -11.99 28.83
N SER A 70 3.80 -10.86 29.26
CA SER A 70 3.05 -9.80 29.96
C SER A 70 2.42 -8.78 29.01
N MET A 71 1.91 -9.25 27.86
CA MET A 71 1.19 -8.44 26.84
C MET A 71 -0.13 -9.09 26.48
N THR A 72 -1.18 -8.27 26.37
CA THR A 72 -2.45 -8.68 25.80
C THR A 72 -2.41 -8.62 24.28
N LEU A 73 -3.38 -9.25 23.61
CA LEU A 73 -3.57 -9.11 22.16
C LEU A 73 -3.76 -7.63 21.76
N GLU A 74 -4.51 -6.87 22.56
CA GLU A 74 -4.75 -5.46 22.34
C GLU A 74 -3.46 -4.63 22.43
N ASP A 75 -2.59 -4.93 23.39
CA ASP A 75 -1.27 -4.30 23.49
C ASP A 75 -0.43 -4.55 22.24
N MET A 76 -0.39 -5.80 21.76
CA MET A 76 0.37 -6.16 20.56
C MET A 76 -0.16 -5.44 19.33
N VAL A 77 -1.49 -5.42 19.14
CA VAL A 77 -2.15 -4.72 18.03
C VAL A 77 -1.89 -3.21 18.11
N ARG A 78 -1.93 -2.62 19.31
CA ARG A 78 -1.64 -1.21 19.52
C ARG A 78 -0.18 -0.89 19.17
N VAL A 79 0.79 -1.63 19.73
CA VAL A 79 2.21 -1.46 19.41
C VAL A 79 2.48 -1.62 17.91
N TYR A 80 1.89 -2.64 17.28
CA TYR A 80 1.99 -2.88 15.84
C TYR A 80 1.46 -1.72 15.00
N ARG A 81 0.37 -1.07 15.41
CA ARG A 81 -0.25 0.04 14.65
C ARG A 81 0.43 1.38 14.89
N GLU A 82 0.99 1.59 16.07
CA GLU A 82 1.55 2.87 16.52
C GLU A 82 3.08 2.96 16.35
N HIS A 83 3.75 1.86 15.95
CA HIS A 83 5.20 1.92 15.77
C HIS A 83 5.60 2.90 14.69
N VAL A 84 6.81 3.42 14.77
CA VAL A 84 7.43 4.18 13.68
C VAL A 84 7.93 3.18 12.63
N PRO A 85 7.39 3.20 11.40
CA PRO A 85 7.75 2.20 10.40
C PRO A 85 9.19 2.36 9.91
N GLU A 86 9.93 1.25 9.83
CA GLU A 86 11.22 1.14 9.16
C GLU A 86 10.97 0.56 7.76
N ILE A 87 10.64 1.43 6.79
CA ILE A 87 10.24 1.09 5.42
C ILE A 87 10.92 2.00 4.41
N SER A 88 11.10 1.52 3.19
CA SER A 88 11.72 2.27 2.10
C SER A 88 10.97 2.09 0.79
N LEU A 89 10.95 3.12 -0.05
CA LEU A 89 10.47 2.99 -1.43
C LEU A 89 11.24 1.92 -2.18
N PHE A 90 10.62 1.33 -3.20
CA PHE A 90 11.37 0.52 -4.15
C PHE A 90 12.52 1.33 -4.76
N PRO A 91 13.65 0.67 -5.09
CA PRO A 91 14.82 1.37 -5.64
C PRO A 91 14.47 2.23 -6.86
N GLY A 92 14.84 3.52 -6.81
CA GLY A 92 14.65 4.48 -7.89
C GLY A 92 13.25 5.12 -7.97
N TYR A 93 12.30 4.73 -7.09
CA TYR A 93 10.95 5.29 -7.13
C TYR A 93 10.89 6.73 -6.58
N ASP A 94 11.78 7.10 -5.67
CA ASP A 94 11.97 8.47 -5.22
C ASP A 94 12.23 9.42 -6.39
N SER A 95 13.29 9.15 -7.14
CA SER A 95 13.68 9.95 -8.32
C SER A 95 12.61 9.93 -9.42
N LEU A 96 11.94 8.77 -9.61
CA LEU A 96 10.85 8.65 -10.58
C LEU A 96 9.66 9.54 -10.20
N LEU A 97 9.22 9.52 -8.93
CA LEU A 97 8.10 10.34 -8.46
C LEU A 97 8.42 11.84 -8.60
N GLU A 98 9.63 12.27 -8.26
CA GLU A 98 10.08 13.64 -8.46
C GLU A 98 10.05 14.05 -9.94
N GLU A 99 10.49 13.18 -10.84
CA GLU A 99 10.48 13.46 -12.29
C GLU A 99 9.06 13.53 -12.85
N LEU A 100 8.18 12.58 -12.45
CA LEU A 100 6.78 12.59 -12.84
C LEU A 100 6.07 13.85 -12.35
N GLY A 101 6.36 14.30 -11.13
CA GLY A 101 5.78 15.51 -10.53
C GLY A 101 6.08 16.80 -11.29
N LYS A 102 7.11 16.84 -12.16
CA LYS A 102 7.39 17.99 -13.01
C LYS A 102 6.40 18.16 -14.17
N ASN A 103 5.77 17.06 -14.59
CA ASN A 103 4.94 17.02 -15.80
C ASN A 103 3.48 16.62 -15.53
N TYR A 104 3.21 15.96 -14.40
CA TYR A 104 1.90 15.44 -14.01
C TYR A 104 1.55 15.86 -12.61
N ARG A 105 0.27 16.03 -12.34
CA ARG A 105 -0.24 16.16 -10.98
C ARG A 105 -0.24 14.78 -10.32
N LEU A 106 0.37 14.66 -9.14
CA LEU A 106 0.44 13.40 -8.43
C LEU A 106 -0.60 13.33 -7.32
N GLY A 107 -1.34 12.24 -7.27
CA GLY A 107 -2.28 11.90 -6.22
C GLY A 107 -2.00 10.53 -5.63
N MET A 108 -2.55 10.27 -4.44
CA MET A 108 -2.48 8.95 -3.80
C MET A 108 -3.85 8.58 -3.22
N ILE A 109 -4.29 7.34 -3.40
CA ILE A 109 -5.46 6.79 -2.71
C ILE A 109 -5.01 5.50 -2.02
N THR A 110 -5.10 5.47 -0.69
CA THR A 110 -4.69 4.31 0.11
C THR A 110 -5.79 3.88 1.08
N ASP A 111 -5.92 2.56 1.25
CA ASP A 111 -6.86 1.92 2.17
C ASP A 111 -6.18 1.56 3.49
N GLY A 112 -6.95 1.56 4.56
CA GLY A 112 -6.49 1.15 5.89
C GLY A 112 -6.73 2.21 6.96
N LEU A 113 -6.32 1.91 8.19
CA LEU A 113 -6.44 2.86 9.30
C LEU A 113 -5.67 4.14 8.98
N PRO A 114 -6.32 5.31 8.99
CA PRO A 114 -5.69 6.56 8.57
C PRO A 114 -4.43 6.91 9.35
N SER A 115 -4.38 6.61 10.65
CA SER A 115 -3.19 6.83 11.48
C SER A 115 -2.00 5.99 11.01
N VAL A 116 -2.25 4.73 10.62
CA VAL A 116 -1.23 3.81 10.10
C VAL A 116 -0.74 4.29 8.73
N GLN A 117 -1.65 4.57 7.80
CA GLN A 117 -1.27 5.00 6.45
C GLN A 117 -0.53 6.34 6.46
N ARG A 118 -0.95 7.31 7.32
CA ARG A 118 -0.18 8.55 7.52
C ARG A 118 1.21 8.30 8.11
N GLY A 119 1.34 7.31 9.00
CA GLY A 119 2.64 6.86 9.53
C GLY A 119 3.56 6.35 8.43
N LYS A 120 3.05 5.50 7.53
CA LYS A 120 3.79 4.97 6.37
C LYS A 120 4.23 6.09 5.42
N VAL A 121 3.32 6.97 5.00
CA VAL A 121 3.62 8.10 4.10
C VAL A 121 4.71 8.99 4.67
N ARG A 122 4.66 9.30 5.97
CA ARG A 122 5.70 10.08 6.67
C ARG A 122 7.04 9.33 6.73
N ALA A 123 7.01 8.03 7.06
CA ALA A 123 8.23 7.22 7.13
C ALA A 123 8.94 7.11 5.78
N LEU A 124 8.17 7.04 4.68
CA LEU A 124 8.69 7.06 3.31
C LEU A 124 9.17 8.45 2.85
N GLY A 125 8.82 9.53 3.57
CA GLY A 125 9.21 10.89 3.22
C GLY A 125 8.55 11.46 1.96
N ILE A 126 7.43 10.88 1.51
CA ILE A 126 6.81 11.18 0.22
C ILE A 126 5.60 12.13 0.29
N GLU A 127 5.18 12.57 1.47
CA GLU A 127 3.96 13.39 1.64
C GLU A 127 3.96 14.62 0.73
N GLY A 128 5.10 15.30 0.63
CA GLY A 128 5.26 16.51 -0.17
C GLY A 128 5.30 16.31 -1.68
N LEU A 129 5.36 15.09 -2.17
CA LEU A 129 5.35 14.77 -3.60
C LEU A 129 3.95 14.74 -4.20
N PHE A 130 2.91 14.60 -3.36
CA PHE A 130 1.53 14.44 -3.78
C PHE A 130 0.72 15.70 -3.53
N GLU A 131 0.01 16.17 -4.54
CA GLU A 131 -0.91 17.30 -4.41
C GLU A 131 -2.10 16.96 -3.50
N LYS A 132 -2.53 15.69 -3.54
CA LYS A 132 -3.60 15.15 -2.69
C LYS A 132 -3.33 13.70 -2.31
N ILE A 133 -3.52 13.40 -1.03
CA ILE A 133 -3.57 12.03 -0.51
C ILE A 133 -4.97 11.79 0.06
N VAL A 134 -5.65 10.76 -0.43
CA VAL A 134 -6.95 10.30 0.06
C VAL A 134 -6.72 9.04 0.89
N TYR A 135 -6.93 9.14 2.18
CA TYR A 135 -6.99 8.01 3.10
C TYR A 135 -8.46 7.56 3.12
N SER A 136 -8.78 6.47 2.41
CA SER A 136 -10.17 6.11 2.13
C SER A 136 -11.03 5.91 3.38
N TRP A 137 -10.43 5.36 4.46
CA TRP A 137 -11.15 5.13 5.72
C TRP A 137 -11.43 6.40 6.55
N ASP A 138 -10.89 7.57 6.19
CA ASP A 138 -11.35 8.84 6.75
C ASP A 138 -12.84 9.11 6.43
N TYR A 139 -13.35 8.46 5.36
CA TYR A 139 -14.73 8.60 4.86
C TYR A 139 -15.62 7.40 5.19
N GLY A 140 -15.11 6.45 5.98
CA GLY A 140 -15.77 5.18 6.34
C GLY A 140 -15.13 3.99 5.66
N LYS A 141 -14.96 2.88 6.41
CA LYS A 141 -14.33 1.65 5.91
C LYS A 141 -15.08 1.05 4.71
N GLU A 142 -16.38 1.23 4.65
CA GLU A 142 -17.23 0.77 3.55
C GLU A 142 -16.96 1.52 2.24
N ARG A 143 -16.30 2.67 2.30
CA ARG A 143 -15.90 3.49 1.14
C ARG A 143 -14.47 3.26 0.67
N GLN A 144 -13.82 2.21 1.17
CA GLN A 144 -12.52 1.78 0.64
C GLN A 144 -12.63 1.34 -0.82
N LYS A 145 -11.53 1.30 -1.54
CA LYS A 145 -11.44 0.75 -2.90
C LYS A 145 -12.01 -0.69 -2.95
N PRO A 146 -12.82 -1.07 -3.94
CA PRO A 146 -13.11 -0.37 -5.19
C PRO A 146 -14.31 0.60 -5.17
N HIS A 147 -14.80 1.02 -4.00
CA HIS A 147 -15.89 2.01 -3.94
C HIS A 147 -15.50 3.28 -4.68
N LEU A 148 -16.42 3.88 -5.46
CA LEU A 148 -16.12 5.01 -6.34
C LEU A 148 -15.78 6.31 -5.59
N HIS A 149 -16.18 6.43 -4.32
CA HIS A 149 -16.02 7.66 -3.55
C HIS A 149 -14.58 8.21 -3.51
N PRO A 150 -13.53 7.44 -3.14
CA PRO A 150 -12.17 7.98 -3.08
C PRO A 150 -11.63 8.41 -4.45
N PHE A 151 -12.05 7.74 -5.53
CA PHE A 151 -11.66 8.12 -6.89
C PHE A 151 -12.36 9.41 -7.33
N ALA A 152 -13.66 9.53 -7.10
CA ALA A 152 -14.42 10.73 -7.41
C ALA A 152 -13.88 11.95 -6.63
N LEU A 153 -13.61 11.79 -5.33
CA LEU A 153 -13.01 12.81 -4.49
C LEU A 153 -11.63 13.25 -5.00
N MET A 154 -10.81 12.32 -5.46
CA MET A 154 -9.51 12.63 -6.05
C MET A 154 -9.65 13.44 -7.33
N LEU A 155 -10.50 13.00 -8.27
CA LEU A 155 -10.76 13.69 -9.54
C LEU A 155 -11.30 15.11 -9.31
N GLU A 156 -12.25 15.27 -8.39
CA GLU A 156 -12.81 16.57 -8.02
C GLU A 156 -11.74 17.49 -7.43
N THR A 157 -10.94 16.99 -6.48
CA THR A 157 -9.87 17.77 -5.84
C THR A 157 -8.82 18.21 -6.85
N LEU A 158 -8.41 17.30 -7.73
CA LEU A 158 -7.46 17.61 -8.79
C LEU A 158 -8.10 18.34 -9.99
N ARG A 159 -9.43 18.52 -10.02
CA ARG A 159 -10.16 19.16 -11.14
C ARG A 159 -9.77 18.58 -12.50
N ILE A 160 -9.79 17.26 -12.61
CA ILE A 160 -9.37 16.50 -13.78
C ILE A 160 -10.50 15.62 -14.28
N GLU A 161 -10.67 15.58 -15.60
CA GLU A 161 -11.59 14.65 -16.25
C GLU A 161 -11.08 13.21 -16.07
N PRO A 162 -11.95 12.22 -15.79
CA PRO A 162 -11.54 10.84 -15.50
C PRO A 162 -10.59 10.25 -16.54
N GLN A 163 -10.89 10.45 -17.84
CA GLN A 163 -10.06 9.92 -18.94
C GLN A 163 -8.67 10.58 -19.05
N SER A 164 -8.44 11.70 -18.35
CA SER A 164 -7.14 12.35 -18.25
C SER A 164 -6.35 11.94 -17.01
N ALA A 165 -6.87 10.99 -16.21
CA ALA A 165 -6.24 10.41 -15.04
C ALA A 165 -5.80 8.97 -15.31
N LEU A 166 -4.63 8.62 -14.81
CA LEU A 166 -4.11 7.26 -14.76
C LEU A 166 -3.99 6.82 -13.31
N PHE A 167 -4.67 5.76 -12.93
CA PHE A 167 -4.47 5.11 -11.64
C PHE A 167 -3.43 4.00 -11.77
N VAL A 168 -2.49 3.95 -10.84
CA VAL A 168 -1.42 2.94 -10.79
C VAL A 168 -1.52 2.20 -9.46
N GLY A 169 -1.65 0.89 -9.50
CA GLY A 169 -1.75 0.04 -8.31
C GLY A 169 -1.49 -1.41 -8.63
N ASP A 170 -1.32 -2.24 -7.59
CA ASP A 170 -1.02 -3.67 -7.70
C ASP A 170 -2.27 -4.55 -7.73
N ASN A 171 -3.40 -4.05 -7.21
CA ASN A 171 -4.59 -4.84 -6.93
C ASN A 171 -5.73 -4.59 -7.95
N PRO A 172 -5.93 -5.47 -8.96
CA PRO A 172 -6.96 -5.27 -9.97
C PRO A 172 -8.39 -5.23 -9.39
N GLU A 173 -8.67 -5.98 -8.30
CA GLU A 173 -10.01 -6.02 -7.70
C GLU A 173 -10.37 -4.75 -6.94
N LYS A 174 -9.39 -4.06 -6.36
CA LYS A 174 -9.58 -2.80 -5.62
C LYS A 174 -9.29 -1.60 -6.51
N ASP A 175 -8.07 -1.52 -7.00
CA ASP A 175 -7.55 -0.38 -7.76
C ASP A 175 -8.13 -0.33 -9.15
N GLY A 176 -8.00 -1.45 -9.88
CA GLY A 176 -8.44 -1.55 -11.26
C GLY A 176 -9.94 -1.38 -11.41
N ARG A 177 -10.75 -2.14 -10.67
CA ARG A 177 -12.22 -2.01 -10.73
C ARG A 177 -12.69 -0.63 -10.30
N GLY A 178 -12.06 -0.05 -9.26
CA GLY A 178 -12.41 1.29 -8.80
C GLY A 178 -12.06 2.37 -9.80
N ALA A 179 -10.84 2.35 -10.35
CA ALA A 179 -10.36 3.33 -11.33
C ALA A 179 -11.17 3.26 -12.63
N ILE A 180 -11.34 2.06 -13.21
CA ILE A 180 -12.14 1.85 -14.43
C ILE A 180 -13.60 2.23 -14.19
N GLY A 181 -14.18 1.85 -13.04
CA GLY A 181 -15.53 2.23 -12.65
C GLY A 181 -15.74 3.74 -12.51
N ALA A 182 -14.68 4.49 -12.16
CA ALA A 182 -14.67 5.94 -12.12
C ALA A 182 -14.35 6.59 -13.48
N GLY A 183 -14.14 5.80 -14.54
CA GLY A 183 -13.81 6.27 -15.88
C GLY A 183 -12.35 6.67 -16.09
N MET A 184 -11.46 6.28 -15.16
CA MET A 184 -10.02 6.51 -15.24
C MET A 184 -9.33 5.40 -16.05
N ASN A 185 -8.13 5.70 -16.55
CA ASN A 185 -7.24 4.66 -17.04
C ASN A 185 -6.61 3.92 -15.86
N TYR A 186 -6.25 2.65 -16.05
CA TYR A 186 -5.61 1.84 -15.02
C TYR A 186 -4.35 1.16 -15.55
N ALA A 187 -3.28 1.28 -14.78
CA ALA A 187 -2.03 0.55 -15.00
C ALA A 187 -1.73 -0.30 -13.76
N ARG A 188 -1.55 -1.60 -13.98
CA ARG A 188 -1.19 -2.55 -12.93
C ARG A 188 0.31 -2.74 -12.87
N VAL A 189 0.90 -2.51 -11.70
CA VAL A 189 2.26 -2.92 -11.39
C VAL A 189 2.25 -4.33 -10.81
N ALA A 190 3.18 -5.20 -11.22
CA ALA A 190 3.30 -6.53 -10.64
C ALA A 190 3.64 -6.40 -9.15
N ALA A 191 2.90 -7.14 -8.30
CA ALA A 191 3.19 -7.18 -6.87
C ALA A 191 4.63 -7.65 -6.64
N SER A 192 5.40 -6.88 -5.93
CA SER A 192 6.85 -7.04 -5.76
C SER A 192 7.27 -8.24 -4.92
N THR A 193 6.34 -8.89 -4.26
CA THR A 193 6.62 -10.00 -3.32
C THR A 193 6.97 -11.32 -4.01
N GLY A 194 7.01 -11.37 -5.36
CA GLY A 194 7.34 -12.58 -6.12
C GLY A 194 6.30 -13.70 -6.02
N VAL A 195 5.34 -13.57 -5.13
CA VAL A 195 4.20 -14.46 -5.00
C VAL A 195 2.98 -13.66 -5.43
N ALA A 196 2.57 -13.83 -6.68
CA ALA A 196 1.30 -13.26 -7.14
C ALA A 196 0.19 -13.81 -6.22
N PRO A 197 -0.52 -12.95 -5.49
CA PRO A 197 -1.65 -13.41 -4.69
C PRO A 197 -2.65 -14.14 -5.60
N ALA A 198 -3.37 -15.12 -5.07
CA ALA A 198 -4.33 -15.94 -5.85
C ALA A 198 -5.40 -15.11 -6.60
N TRP A 199 -5.59 -13.84 -6.23
CA TRP A 199 -6.53 -12.89 -6.86
C TRP A 199 -5.95 -12.15 -8.08
N VAL A 200 -4.64 -12.28 -8.40
CA VAL A 200 -3.98 -11.60 -9.54
C VAL A 200 -4.30 -12.25 -10.89
N GLN A 201 -5.21 -13.21 -10.98
CA GLN A 201 -5.32 -14.11 -12.12
C GLN A 201 -6.06 -13.57 -13.36
N ALA A 202 -6.77 -12.47 -13.31
CA ALA A 202 -7.49 -11.95 -14.47
C ALA A 202 -7.09 -10.51 -14.80
N ALA A 203 -6.54 -10.30 -16.00
CA ALA A 203 -6.37 -8.97 -16.54
C ALA A 203 -7.75 -8.31 -16.75
N LEU A 204 -7.88 -7.06 -16.34
CA LEU A 204 -9.09 -6.28 -16.59
C LEU A 204 -9.09 -5.75 -18.03
N PRO A 205 -10.27 -5.64 -18.69
CA PRO A 205 -10.34 -5.00 -19.99
C PRO A 205 -9.77 -3.57 -19.97
N GLY A 206 -8.80 -3.30 -20.84
CA GLY A 206 -8.14 -1.99 -20.90
C GLY A 206 -7.06 -1.76 -19.85
N GLU A 207 -6.72 -2.77 -19.07
CA GLU A 207 -5.58 -2.72 -18.14
C GLU A 207 -4.26 -2.64 -18.87
N ILE A 208 -3.35 -1.81 -18.35
CA ILE A 208 -1.97 -1.73 -18.81
C ILE A 208 -1.12 -2.43 -17.75
N ALA A 209 -0.46 -3.54 -18.10
CA ALA A 209 0.40 -4.26 -17.17
C ALA A 209 1.85 -3.78 -17.27
N MET A 210 2.52 -3.63 -16.13
CA MET A 210 3.94 -3.35 -16.01
C MET A 210 4.58 -4.22 -14.92
N GLU A 211 5.85 -4.57 -15.09
CA GLU A 211 6.59 -5.36 -14.11
C GLU A 211 6.99 -4.52 -12.89
N ASN A 212 7.34 -3.27 -13.12
CA ASN A 212 7.70 -2.31 -12.09
C ASN A 212 7.40 -0.89 -12.56
N LEU A 213 7.38 0.05 -11.61
CA LEU A 213 6.98 1.42 -11.88
C LEU A 213 7.97 2.20 -12.76
N LEU A 214 9.23 1.76 -12.89
CA LEU A 214 10.23 2.41 -13.75
C LEU A 214 9.87 2.33 -15.24
N GLN A 215 8.94 1.45 -15.64
CA GLN A 215 8.41 1.38 -17.00
C GLN A 215 7.36 2.45 -17.30
N LEU A 216 6.85 3.14 -16.27
CA LEU A 216 5.74 4.10 -16.42
C LEU A 216 6.03 5.25 -17.41
N PRO A 217 7.23 5.85 -17.48
CA PRO A 217 7.52 6.90 -18.45
C PRO A 217 7.35 6.44 -19.92
N GLU A 218 7.79 5.23 -20.24
CA GLU A 218 7.63 4.65 -21.58
C GLU A 218 6.16 4.39 -21.91
N ILE A 219 5.40 3.89 -20.94
CA ILE A 219 3.96 3.64 -21.05
C ILE A 219 3.23 4.95 -21.32
N LEU A 220 3.53 6.02 -20.58
CA LEU A 220 2.91 7.34 -20.77
C LEU A 220 3.12 7.92 -22.17
N ILE A 221 4.26 7.67 -22.80
CA ILE A 221 4.55 8.06 -24.18
C ILE A 221 3.67 7.25 -25.16
N GLN A 222 3.41 6.00 -24.86
CA GLN A 222 2.66 5.08 -25.74
C GLN A 222 1.14 5.15 -25.55
N LEU A 223 0.66 5.61 -24.41
CA LEU A 223 -0.75 5.66 -24.03
C LEU A 223 -1.68 6.28 -25.10
N PRO A 224 -1.32 7.39 -25.78
CA PRO A 224 -2.15 7.95 -26.84
C PRO A 224 -2.36 7.00 -28.04
N ARG A 225 -1.55 5.97 -28.18
CA ARG A 225 -1.64 4.94 -29.23
C ARG A 225 -2.41 3.70 -28.77
N ILE A 226 -2.40 3.42 -27.46
CA ILE A 226 -3.04 2.24 -26.86
C ILE A 226 -4.54 2.47 -26.65
N LEU A 227 -4.94 3.73 -26.37
CA LEU A 227 -6.33 4.12 -26.08
C LEU A 227 -7.15 4.50 -27.33
N LYS A 228 -6.62 4.29 -28.53
CA LYS A 228 -7.34 4.43 -29.82
C LYS A 228 -7.88 3.10 -30.29
#